data_4ce148ddf7de95e84e93fbaa718c6829
#
_entry.id   4ce148ddf7de95e84e93fbaa718c6829
#
_cell.length_a   1.000
_cell.length_b   1.000
_cell.length_c   1.000
_cell.angle_alpha   90.00
_cell.angle_beta   90.00
_cell.angle_gamma   90.00
#
_symmetry.space_group_name_H-M   'P 1'
#
loop_
_entity.id
_entity.type
_entity.pdbx_description
1 polymer ?
#
loop_
_entity_poly.entity_id
_entity_poly.type
_entity_poly.pdbx_seq_one_letter_code
_entity_poly.pdbx_strand_id
1 'polypeptide(L)'
;GTDLCLTPISDPENHYVRIKAQNTLDEKGTLKGTFTIEAEGQSDSNIRRIFTTGFQSEWAHTMERQLLNVSPKARLKSVDYGRTPKDYQRAPIQITFRYEIPEYALKGDQGEMVFKPFVLNNLYTQVLSYLRIDTSLEKRAYGFKDGCSRLVEMEENLKLPAGYEWQGKEKQDQMDGPGAGFTGYMGQNGNQLQVKTSLRLKKRVYEASDWESFRNAVNTAKGYGEYIVVKK
;
A
#
# COMPACT_ATOMS: atom_id res chain seq x y z
N GLY A 1 -25.22 39.37 5.02
CA GLY A 1 -24.16 38.57 5.65
C GLY A 1 -23.93 37.31 4.81
N THR A 2 -22.72 37.13 4.31
CA THR A 2 -22.32 35.87 3.64
C THR A 2 -22.01 34.89 4.75
N ASP A 3 -22.89 33.91 4.95
CA ASP A 3 -22.60 32.78 5.83
C ASP A 3 -21.47 31.94 5.18
N LEU A 4 -20.40 31.73 5.96
CA LEU A 4 -19.33 30.82 5.60
C LEU A 4 -19.87 29.39 5.68
N CYS A 5 -20.19 28.78 4.55
CA CYS A 5 -20.51 27.36 4.49
C CYS A 5 -19.23 26.55 4.58
N LEU A 6 -19.14 25.66 5.58
CA LEU A 6 -18.09 24.66 5.64
C LEU A 6 -18.29 23.67 4.49
N THR A 7 -17.29 23.49 3.65
CA THR A 7 -17.29 22.44 2.63
C THR A 7 -17.35 21.08 3.32
N PRO A 8 -18.30 20.21 2.98
CA PRO A 8 -18.36 18.86 3.55
C PRO A 8 -17.04 18.11 3.35
N ILE A 9 -16.64 17.30 4.33
CA ILE A 9 -15.51 16.40 4.18
C ILE A 9 -15.95 15.31 3.19
N SER A 10 -15.17 15.12 2.16
CA SER A 10 -15.39 14.07 1.17
C SER A 10 -15.20 12.69 1.79
N ASP A 11 -15.99 11.71 1.37
CA ASP A 11 -15.86 10.35 1.83
C ASP A 11 -14.50 9.74 1.44
N PRO A 12 -13.94 8.82 2.27
CA PRO A 12 -12.67 8.16 1.98
C PRO A 12 -12.61 7.49 0.61
N GLU A 13 -13.73 6.98 0.12
CA GLU A 13 -13.88 6.34 -1.20
C GLU A 13 -13.62 7.28 -2.36
N ASN A 14 -13.76 8.58 -2.17
CA ASN A 14 -13.46 9.60 -3.18
C ASN A 14 -11.96 9.94 -3.24
N HIS A 15 -11.14 9.36 -2.35
CA HIS A 15 -9.70 9.61 -2.23
C HIS A 15 -8.91 8.32 -2.06
N TYR A 16 -9.32 7.25 -2.76
CA TYR A 16 -8.68 5.95 -2.58
C TYR A 16 -7.30 5.84 -3.24
N VAL A 17 -6.52 4.91 -2.68
CA VAL A 17 -5.37 4.27 -3.30
C VAL A 17 -5.58 2.77 -3.23
N ARG A 18 -5.53 2.08 -4.37
CA ARG A 18 -5.63 0.63 -4.48
C ARG A 18 -4.37 0.09 -5.14
N ILE A 19 -3.71 -0.84 -4.51
CA ILE A 19 -2.57 -1.55 -5.08
C ILE A 19 -2.90 -3.04 -5.06
N LYS A 20 -2.89 -3.66 -6.24
CA LYS A 20 -3.11 -5.10 -6.40
C LYS A 20 -1.90 -5.73 -7.09
N ALA A 21 -1.37 -6.79 -6.52
CA ALA A 21 -0.23 -7.51 -7.05
C ALA A 21 -0.51 -8.99 -7.28
N GLN A 22 0.05 -9.52 -8.37
CA GLN A 22 0.12 -10.93 -8.69
C GLN A 22 1.59 -11.32 -8.82
N ASN A 23 2.10 -12.07 -7.88
CA ASN A 23 3.51 -12.34 -7.70
C ASN A 23 3.82 -13.84 -7.69
N THR A 24 5.03 -14.17 -8.04
CA THR A 24 5.63 -15.50 -7.90
C THR A 24 6.99 -15.34 -7.23
N LEU A 25 7.23 -16.12 -6.18
CA LEU A 25 8.52 -16.25 -5.54
C LEU A 25 9.15 -17.58 -6.01
N ASP A 26 10.39 -17.54 -6.44
CA ASP A 26 11.12 -18.76 -6.80
C ASP A 26 11.99 -19.27 -5.64
N GLU A 27 12.53 -20.50 -5.79
CA GLU A 27 13.38 -21.13 -4.77
C GLU A 27 14.71 -20.38 -4.53
N LYS A 28 15.08 -19.44 -5.42
CA LYS A 28 16.26 -18.59 -5.26
C LYS A 28 15.95 -17.31 -4.47
N GLY A 29 14.68 -17.10 -4.10
CA GLY A 29 14.23 -15.90 -3.42
C GLY A 29 13.95 -14.73 -4.37
N THR A 30 13.88 -14.96 -5.68
CA THR A 30 13.53 -13.92 -6.65
C THR A 30 12.03 -13.75 -6.73
N LEU A 31 11.57 -12.53 -6.56
CA LEU A 31 10.17 -12.13 -6.75
C LEU A 31 9.97 -11.61 -8.17
N LYS A 32 8.94 -12.14 -8.86
CA LYS A 32 8.52 -11.68 -10.19
C LYS A 32 7.03 -11.48 -10.21
N GLY A 33 6.57 -10.45 -10.87
CA GLY A 33 5.13 -10.25 -10.97
C GLY A 33 4.73 -8.96 -11.63
N THR A 34 3.46 -8.66 -11.40
CA THR A 34 2.83 -7.42 -11.83
C THR A 34 2.11 -6.80 -10.64
N PHE A 35 2.09 -5.50 -10.55
CA PHE A 35 1.15 -4.80 -9.69
C PHE A 35 0.51 -3.64 -10.45
N THR A 36 -0.73 -3.33 -10.05
CA THR A 36 -1.47 -2.17 -10.56
C THR A 36 -1.74 -1.24 -9.39
N ILE A 37 -1.42 0.03 -9.57
CA ILE A 37 -1.88 1.10 -8.69
C ILE A 37 -3.00 1.86 -9.37
N GLU A 38 -4.09 2.05 -8.64
CA GLU A 38 -5.25 2.86 -9.03
C GLU A 38 -5.53 3.87 -7.92
N ALA A 39 -5.86 5.10 -8.28
CA ALA A 39 -6.14 6.15 -7.31
C ALA A 39 -7.15 7.15 -7.83
N GLU A 40 -7.90 7.77 -6.91
CA GLU A 40 -8.88 8.81 -7.20
C GLU A 40 -8.74 10.01 -6.26
N GLY A 41 -9.28 11.15 -6.67
CA GLY A 41 -9.33 12.38 -5.91
C GLY A 41 -7.95 12.93 -5.53
N GLN A 42 -7.71 13.25 -4.28
CA GLN A 42 -6.42 13.78 -3.80
C GLN A 42 -5.28 12.77 -4.00
N SER A 43 -5.56 11.47 -3.92
CA SER A 43 -4.58 10.42 -4.15
C SER A 43 -4.17 10.36 -5.62
N ASP A 44 -5.11 10.45 -6.55
CA ASP A 44 -4.87 10.57 -7.98
C ASP A 44 -4.01 11.80 -8.30
N SER A 45 -4.38 12.96 -7.78
CA SER A 45 -3.64 14.21 -7.98
C SER A 45 -2.19 14.11 -7.50
N ASN A 46 -1.95 13.45 -6.37
CA ASN A 46 -0.60 13.26 -5.83
C ASN A 46 0.25 12.34 -6.73
N ILE A 47 -0.33 11.30 -7.32
CA ILE A 47 0.38 10.40 -8.24
C ILE A 47 0.61 11.11 -9.58
N ARG A 48 -0.39 11.79 -10.14
CA ARG A 48 -0.26 12.49 -11.43
C ARG A 48 0.77 13.61 -11.40
N ARG A 49 0.98 14.24 -10.26
CA ARG A 49 1.99 15.31 -10.12
C ARG A 49 3.38 14.84 -10.55
N ILE A 50 3.72 13.57 -10.40
CA ILE A 50 4.98 12.99 -10.87
C ILE A 50 5.15 13.17 -12.40
N PHE A 51 4.06 13.08 -13.14
CA PHE A 51 4.04 13.15 -14.59
C PHE A 51 3.91 14.58 -15.15
N THR A 52 3.52 15.53 -14.32
CA THR A 52 3.35 16.93 -14.73
C THR A 52 4.60 17.77 -14.58
N THR A 53 5.53 17.33 -13.73
CA THR A 53 6.76 18.06 -13.40
C THR A 53 7.99 17.60 -14.18
N GLY A 54 7.90 16.47 -14.92
CA GLY A 54 9.00 15.88 -15.68
C GLY A 54 8.66 15.66 -17.16
N PHE A 55 9.69 15.36 -17.95
CA PHE A 55 9.55 14.97 -19.34
C PHE A 55 9.03 13.53 -19.47
N GLN A 56 8.26 13.25 -20.50
CA GLN A 56 7.71 11.91 -20.74
C GLN A 56 8.79 10.83 -20.86
N SER A 57 9.96 11.19 -21.41
CA SER A 57 11.13 10.30 -21.49
C SER A 57 11.65 9.84 -20.13
N GLU A 58 11.36 10.57 -19.04
CA GLU A 58 11.81 10.27 -17.68
C GLU A 58 10.79 9.46 -16.87
N TRP A 59 9.59 9.26 -17.39
CA TRP A 59 8.51 8.60 -16.66
C TRP A 59 8.88 7.17 -16.22
N ALA A 60 9.46 6.39 -17.15
CA ALA A 60 9.88 5.01 -16.83
C ALA A 60 10.91 4.98 -15.70
N HIS A 61 11.90 5.88 -15.71
CA HIS A 61 12.89 6.01 -14.64
C HIS A 61 12.24 6.42 -13.30
N THR A 62 11.27 7.32 -13.35
CA THR A 62 10.53 7.72 -12.13
C THR A 62 9.70 6.58 -11.57
N MET A 63 9.13 5.74 -12.44
CA MET A 63 8.41 4.53 -12.01
C MET A 63 9.37 3.47 -11.43
N GLU A 64 10.54 3.30 -12.02
CA GLU A 64 11.57 2.41 -11.49
C GLU A 64 11.99 2.79 -10.07
N ARG A 65 12.11 4.10 -9.78
CA ARG A 65 12.39 4.58 -8.41
C ARG A 65 11.36 4.13 -7.38
N GLN A 66 10.10 3.92 -7.75
CA GLN A 66 9.08 3.38 -6.83
C GLN A 66 9.42 1.94 -6.42
N LEU A 67 9.91 1.14 -7.36
CA LEU A 67 10.37 -0.22 -7.07
C LEU A 67 11.68 -0.24 -6.25
N LEU A 68 12.58 0.72 -6.49
CA LEU A 68 13.82 0.85 -5.74
C LEU A 68 13.59 1.19 -4.26
N ASN A 69 12.45 1.81 -3.91
CA ASN A 69 12.03 1.99 -2.51
C ASN A 69 11.72 0.65 -1.80
N VAL A 70 11.33 -0.36 -2.56
CA VAL A 70 11.06 -1.71 -2.05
C VAL A 70 12.35 -2.51 -1.92
N SER A 71 13.21 -2.45 -2.95
CA SER A 71 14.50 -3.13 -2.97
C SER A 71 15.47 -2.46 -3.95
N PRO A 72 16.72 -2.22 -3.57
CA PRO A 72 17.74 -1.69 -4.48
C PRO A 72 18.08 -2.64 -5.65
N LYS A 73 17.69 -3.92 -5.56
CA LYS A 73 17.85 -4.91 -6.62
C LYS A 73 16.65 -5.00 -7.57
N ALA A 74 15.62 -4.20 -7.34
CA ALA A 74 14.44 -4.22 -8.18
C ALA A 74 14.76 -3.78 -9.62
N ARG A 75 14.11 -4.42 -10.59
CA ARG A 75 14.25 -4.16 -12.02
C ARG A 75 12.87 -4.00 -12.63
N LEU A 76 12.61 -2.83 -13.16
CA LEU A 76 11.42 -2.57 -13.95
C LEU A 76 11.55 -3.27 -15.31
N LYS A 77 10.56 -4.08 -15.70
CA LYS A 77 10.51 -4.75 -17.02
C LYS A 77 9.66 -3.97 -18.00
N SER A 78 8.51 -3.48 -17.57
CA SER A 78 7.62 -2.62 -18.35
C SER A 78 6.66 -1.86 -17.47
N VAL A 79 6.16 -0.75 -17.98
CA VAL A 79 5.07 0.04 -17.39
C VAL A 79 3.99 0.22 -18.44
N ASP A 80 2.76 -0.05 -18.05
CA ASP A 80 1.57 0.32 -18.80
C ASP A 80 0.87 1.45 -18.04
N TYR A 81 0.77 2.60 -18.65
CA TYR A 81 0.12 3.79 -18.08
C TYR A 81 -1.39 3.79 -18.30
N GLY A 82 -1.93 2.79 -19.01
CA GLY A 82 -3.32 2.77 -19.42
C GLY A 82 -3.65 4.00 -20.30
N ARG A 83 -4.44 4.90 -19.72
CA ARG A 83 -4.62 6.24 -20.32
C ARG A 83 -3.47 7.14 -19.90
N THR A 84 -3.18 8.16 -20.74
CA THR A 84 -2.09 9.07 -20.43
C THR A 84 -2.26 9.70 -19.04
N PRO A 85 -1.24 9.65 -18.18
CA PRO A 85 -1.29 10.26 -16.85
C PRO A 85 -1.57 11.77 -16.85
N LYS A 86 -1.46 12.44 -18.01
CA LYS A 86 -1.79 13.87 -18.19
C LYS A 86 -3.29 14.12 -18.41
N ASP A 87 -4.09 13.11 -18.67
CA ASP A 87 -5.54 13.26 -18.90
C ASP A 87 -6.30 13.23 -17.57
N TYR A 88 -6.49 14.40 -16.97
CA TYR A 88 -7.17 14.57 -15.69
C TYR A 88 -8.69 14.37 -15.73
N GLN A 89 -9.29 14.38 -16.91
CA GLN A 89 -10.74 14.62 -17.00
C GLN A 89 -11.58 13.35 -17.14
N ARG A 90 -10.97 12.18 -17.36
CA ARG A 90 -11.74 11.05 -17.89
C ARG A 90 -11.75 9.76 -17.08
N ALA A 91 -10.84 9.58 -16.16
CA ALA A 91 -10.81 8.39 -15.30
C ALA A 91 -9.78 8.56 -14.17
N PRO A 92 -9.91 7.79 -13.07
CA PRO A 92 -8.87 7.59 -12.08
C PRO A 92 -7.56 7.14 -12.75
N ILE A 93 -6.42 7.56 -12.19
CA ILE A 93 -5.14 7.09 -12.69
C ILE A 93 -4.98 5.60 -12.42
N GLN A 94 -4.51 4.87 -13.43
CA GLN A 94 -4.19 3.45 -13.31
C GLN A 94 -2.87 3.18 -14.02
N ILE A 95 -1.91 2.59 -13.29
CA ILE A 95 -0.59 2.27 -13.82
C ILE A 95 -0.28 0.82 -13.44
N THR A 96 0.12 0.01 -14.42
CA THR A 96 0.50 -1.38 -14.23
C THR A 96 1.98 -1.56 -14.47
N PHE A 97 2.65 -2.19 -13.52
CA PHE A 97 4.09 -2.47 -13.54
C PHE A 97 4.32 -3.96 -13.72
N ARG A 98 5.30 -4.31 -14.56
CA ARG A 98 5.91 -5.64 -14.57
C ARG A 98 7.34 -5.53 -14.07
N TYR A 99 7.73 -6.39 -13.15
CA TYR A 99 9.01 -6.26 -12.46
C TYR A 99 9.60 -7.61 -12.04
N GLU A 100 10.87 -7.55 -11.66
CA GLU A 100 11.63 -8.64 -11.09
C GLU A 100 12.53 -8.08 -9.98
N ILE A 101 12.58 -8.76 -8.84
CA ILE A 101 13.43 -8.40 -7.71
C ILE A 101 14.25 -9.63 -7.31
N PRO A 102 15.52 -9.73 -7.78
CA PRO A 102 16.43 -10.77 -7.32
C PRO A 102 16.66 -10.68 -5.82
N GLU A 103 16.78 -11.82 -5.15
CA GLU A 103 17.06 -11.91 -3.71
C GLU A 103 16.08 -11.08 -2.85
N TYR A 104 14.80 -11.04 -3.26
CA TYR A 104 13.75 -10.37 -2.49
C TYR A 104 13.52 -11.06 -1.16
N ALA A 105 13.42 -12.38 -1.16
CA ALA A 105 13.40 -13.20 0.04
C ALA A 105 14.83 -13.55 0.46
N LEU A 106 15.16 -13.23 1.70
CA LEU A 106 16.43 -13.64 2.32
C LEU A 106 16.35 -15.11 2.66
N LYS A 107 17.37 -15.87 2.27
CA LYS A 107 17.46 -17.32 2.57
C LYS A 107 18.22 -17.52 3.88
N GLY A 108 17.65 -18.31 4.76
CA GLY A 108 18.32 -18.77 5.96
C GLY A 108 19.04 -20.10 5.75
N ASP A 109 19.80 -20.52 6.76
CA ASP A 109 20.69 -21.68 6.70
C ASP A 109 19.93 -23.01 6.63
N GLN A 110 18.66 -23.05 7.07
CA GLN A 110 17.81 -24.25 7.05
C GLN A 110 16.85 -24.28 5.86
N GLY A 111 17.09 -23.43 4.84
CA GLY A 111 16.27 -23.36 3.64
C GLY A 111 14.99 -22.54 3.77
N GLU A 112 14.76 -21.88 4.91
CA GLU A 112 13.69 -20.93 5.08
C GLU A 112 13.93 -19.67 4.24
N MET A 113 12.86 -18.99 3.88
CA MET A 113 12.89 -17.68 3.24
C MET A 113 12.13 -16.65 4.08
N VAL A 114 12.72 -15.46 4.21
CA VAL A 114 12.19 -14.37 5.00
C VAL A 114 12.00 -13.13 4.12
N PHE A 115 10.81 -12.57 4.09
CA PHE A 115 10.50 -11.40 3.27
C PHE A 115 9.28 -10.64 3.83
N LYS A 116 9.05 -9.42 3.35
CA LYS A 116 7.82 -8.67 3.62
C LYS A 116 6.81 -8.87 2.49
N PRO A 117 5.49 -8.81 2.75
CA PRO A 117 4.52 -8.70 1.66
C PRO A 117 4.85 -7.50 0.77
N PHE A 118 4.93 -7.72 -0.55
CA PHE A 118 5.42 -6.72 -1.49
C PHE A 118 4.59 -5.44 -1.49
N VAL A 119 3.26 -5.56 -1.50
CA VAL A 119 2.35 -4.39 -1.54
C VAL A 119 2.41 -3.53 -0.28
N LEU A 120 2.91 -4.09 0.84
CA LEU A 120 3.07 -3.42 2.13
C LEU A 120 4.52 -2.99 2.41
N ASN A 121 5.44 -3.21 1.45
CA ASN A 121 6.87 -2.93 1.62
C ASN A 121 7.27 -1.61 0.94
N ASN A 122 6.98 -0.48 1.59
CA ASN A 122 7.40 0.88 1.17
C ASN A 122 6.93 1.32 -0.24
N LEU A 123 5.94 0.65 -0.82
CA LEU A 123 5.44 0.98 -2.14
C LEU A 123 4.53 2.22 -2.07
N TYR A 124 4.83 3.24 -2.88
CA TYR A 124 4.06 4.50 -2.97
C TYR A 124 3.82 5.24 -1.64
N THR A 125 4.70 5.08 -0.65
CA THR A 125 4.56 5.71 0.68
C THR A 125 4.48 7.24 0.63
N GLN A 126 5.05 7.88 -0.40
CA GLN A 126 5.00 9.34 -0.55
C GLN A 126 3.58 9.90 -0.76
N VAL A 127 2.62 9.08 -1.25
CA VAL A 127 1.22 9.50 -1.39
C VAL A 127 0.37 9.16 -0.18
N LEU A 128 0.92 8.43 0.77
CA LEU A 128 0.27 7.97 2.00
C LEU A 128 0.66 8.88 3.18
N SER A 129 0.11 10.11 3.20
CA SER A 129 0.47 11.16 4.17
C SER A 129 0.32 10.75 5.63
N TYR A 130 -0.66 9.90 5.94
CA TYR A 130 -0.89 9.39 7.29
C TYR A 130 0.30 8.60 7.88
N LEU A 131 1.18 8.05 7.05
CA LEU A 131 2.37 7.34 7.51
C LEU A 131 3.38 8.25 8.23
N ARG A 132 3.27 9.58 8.05
CA ARG A 132 4.10 10.59 8.75
C ARG A 132 3.57 10.93 10.14
N ILE A 133 2.37 10.47 10.48
CA ILE A 133 1.78 10.70 11.81
C ILE A 133 2.39 9.68 12.77
N ASP A 134 3.05 10.18 13.81
CA ASP A 134 3.66 9.34 14.82
C ASP A 134 2.58 8.64 15.66
N THR A 135 2.50 7.31 15.54
CA THR A 135 1.55 6.45 16.24
C THR A 135 2.14 5.80 17.50
N SER A 136 3.33 6.20 17.95
CA SER A 136 3.95 5.70 19.18
C SER A 136 3.23 6.21 20.44
N LEU A 137 2.68 7.43 20.38
CA LEU A 137 1.96 8.05 21.50
C LEU A 137 0.70 7.25 21.84
N GLU A 138 0.51 6.90 23.12
CA GLU A 138 -0.71 6.24 23.56
C GLU A 138 -1.93 7.15 23.53
N LYS A 139 -1.75 8.42 23.88
CA LYS A 139 -2.81 9.43 23.94
C LYS A 139 -2.34 10.74 23.31
N ARG A 140 -3.29 11.53 22.80
CA ARG A 140 -3.06 12.89 22.35
C ARG A 140 -3.90 13.87 23.13
N ALA A 141 -3.31 15.01 23.52
CA ALA A 141 -4.02 16.11 24.16
C ALA A 141 -4.73 17.03 23.15
N TYR A 142 -4.26 17.02 21.90
CA TYR A 142 -4.75 17.91 20.84
C TYR A 142 -5.14 17.14 19.60
N GLY A 143 -6.07 17.70 18.84
CA GLY A 143 -6.42 17.23 17.51
C GLY A 143 -5.22 17.23 16.55
N PHE A 144 -5.36 16.57 15.43
CA PHE A 144 -4.33 16.49 14.39
C PHE A 144 -4.94 16.49 12.99
N LYS A 145 -4.11 16.66 11.98
CA LYS A 145 -4.56 16.80 10.60
C LYS A 145 -3.79 15.86 9.67
N ASP A 146 -4.51 15.22 8.76
CA ASP A 146 -3.95 14.52 7.59
C ASP A 146 -4.25 15.30 6.31
N GLY A 147 -3.75 14.84 5.16
CA GLY A 147 -3.95 15.45 3.86
C GLY A 147 -5.40 15.43 3.39
N CYS A 148 -6.09 14.30 3.57
CA CYS A 148 -7.51 14.08 3.24
C CYS A 148 -8.04 12.89 4.03
N SER A 149 -9.38 12.68 4.04
CA SER A 149 -9.95 11.35 4.26
C SER A 149 -9.43 10.41 3.19
N ARG A 150 -9.28 9.12 3.47
CA ARG A 150 -8.65 8.21 2.50
C ARG A 150 -9.04 6.76 2.72
N LEU A 151 -9.23 6.03 1.62
CA LEU A 151 -9.30 4.58 1.58
C LEU A 151 -8.00 4.03 0.99
N VAL A 152 -7.33 3.15 1.72
CA VAL A 152 -6.08 2.49 1.27
C VAL A 152 -6.32 0.99 1.22
N GLU A 153 -6.33 0.44 0.02
CA GLU A 153 -6.56 -0.99 -0.21
C GLU A 153 -5.31 -1.62 -0.84
N MET A 154 -4.78 -2.64 -0.18
CA MET A 154 -3.62 -3.40 -0.64
C MET A 154 -3.99 -4.87 -0.74
N GLU A 155 -3.71 -5.48 -1.90
CA GLU A 155 -3.97 -6.90 -2.14
C GLU A 155 -2.78 -7.53 -2.87
N GLU A 156 -2.30 -8.63 -2.34
CA GLU A 156 -1.25 -9.44 -2.97
C GLU A 156 -1.65 -10.90 -2.98
N ASN A 157 -1.55 -11.51 -4.16
CA ASN A 157 -1.59 -12.95 -4.35
C ASN A 157 -0.17 -13.40 -4.72
N LEU A 158 0.49 -14.11 -3.83
CA LEU A 158 1.84 -14.58 -3.98
C LEU A 158 1.87 -16.10 -4.15
N LYS A 159 2.34 -16.56 -5.31
CA LYS A 159 2.62 -17.97 -5.53
C LYS A 159 3.99 -18.31 -4.93
N LEU A 160 3.99 -19.16 -3.91
CA LEU A 160 5.19 -19.72 -3.29
C LEU A 160 5.79 -20.85 -4.14
N PRO A 161 7.09 -21.15 -4.02
CA PRO A 161 7.70 -22.33 -4.61
C PRO A 161 7.04 -23.61 -4.09
N ALA A 162 7.09 -24.67 -4.87
CA ALA A 162 6.51 -25.95 -4.51
C ALA A 162 7.09 -26.47 -3.17
N GLY A 163 6.20 -26.88 -2.27
CA GLY A 163 6.54 -27.44 -0.97
C GLY A 163 6.87 -26.39 0.11
N TYR A 164 6.81 -25.09 -0.22
CA TYR A 164 6.98 -24.06 0.80
C TYR A 164 5.64 -23.69 1.47
N GLU A 165 5.68 -23.61 2.79
CA GLU A 165 4.54 -23.24 3.62
C GLU A 165 4.87 -22.03 4.49
N TRP A 166 3.90 -21.13 4.63
CA TRP A 166 4.00 -20.01 5.55
C TRP A 166 4.00 -20.53 6.99
N GLN A 167 4.95 -20.10 7.80
CA GLN A 167 5.11 -20.54 9.20
C GLN A 167 4.23 -19.74 10.18
N GLY A 168 3.42 -18.80 9.68
CA GLY A 168 2.45 -18.07 10.49
C GLY A 168 1.11 -18.80 10.60
N LYS A 169 0.17 -18.14 11.24
CA LYS A 169 -1.23 -18.58 11.31
C LYS A 169 -2.11 -17.64 10.50
N GLU A 170 -3.16 -18.20 9.92
CA GLU A 170 -4.18 -17.37 9.29
C GLU A 170 -4.62 -16.24 10.24
N LYS A 171 -4.61 -15.03 9.71
CA LYS A 171 -4.88 -13.80 10.45
C LYS A 171 -6.00 -13.04 9.77
N GLN A 172 -6.99 -12.66 10.57
CA GLN A 172 -8.08 -11.81 10.15
C GLN A 172 -8.35 -10.78 11.24
N ASP A 173 -8.33 -9.51 10.87
CA ASP A 173 -8.65 -8.39 11.75
C ASP A 173 -9.77 -7.55 11.16
N GLN A 174 -10.66 -7.09 12.03
CA GLN A 174 -11.70 -6.13 11.67
C GLN A 174 -11.90 -5.16 12.83
N MET A 175 -11.84 -3.88 12.55
CA MET A 175 -12.14 -2.82 13.50
C MET A 175 -12.78 -1.63 12.81
N ASP A 176 -13.63 -0.93 13.53
CA ASP A 176 -14.23 0.32 13.08
C ASP A 176 -14.38 1.26 14.28
N GLY A 177 -14.11 2.54 14.04
CA GLY A 177 -14.18 3.58 15.05
C GLY A 177 -14.43 4.96 14.43
N PRO A 178 -14.59 6.01 15.23
CA PRO A 178 -14.97 7.34 14.75
C PRO A 178 -13.92 7.97 13.83
N GLY A 179 -12.63 7.71 14.04
CA GLY A 179 -11.54 8.28 13.24
C GLY A 179 -11.10 7.40 12.10
N ALA A 180 -11.08 6.07 12.29
CA ALA A 180 -10.60 5.13 11.28
C ALA A 180 -11.20 3.74 11.47
N GLY A 181 -11.20 2.96 10.38
CA GLY A 181 -11.52 1.54 10.35
C GLY A 181 -10.44 0.76 9.61
N PHE A 182 -10.36 -0.53 9.90
CA PHE A 182 -9.42 -1.45 9.24
C PHE A 182 -10.05 -2.82 9.08
N THR A 183 -9.81 -3.45 7.93
CA THR A 183 -10.00 -4.87 7.72
C THR A 183 -8.73 -5.45 7.12
N GLY A 184 -8.33 -6.64 7.60
CA GLY A 184 -7.15 -7.32 7.11
C GLY A 184 -7.36 -8.82 7.06
N TYR A 185 -6.74 -9.46 6.09
CA TYR A 185 -6.66 -10.91 5.94
C TYR A 185 -5.26 -11.30 5.48
N MET A 186 -4.70 -12.34 6.06
CA MET A 186 -3.51 -13.01 5.58
C MET A 186 -3.66 -14.51 5.80
N GLY A 187 -3.51 -15.29 4.73
CA GLY A 187 -3.65 -16.74 4.80
C GLY A 187 -3.03 -17.43 3.59
N GLN A 188 -2.77 -18.73 3.72
CA GLN A 188 -2.24 -19.58 2.66
C GLN A 188 -3.24 -20.67 2.31
N ASN A 189 -3.46 -20.86 1.01
CA ASN A 189 -4.22 -21.99 0.46
C ASN A 189 -3.38 -22.68 -0.63
N GLY A 190 -2.97 -23.90 -0.38
CA GLY A 190 -1.97 -24.59 -1.21
C GLY A 190 -0.68 -23.79 -1.28
N ASN A 191 -0.20 -23.48 -2.48
CA ASN A 191 0.97 -22.65 -2.67
C ASN A 191 0.66 -21.15 -2.88
N GLN A 192 -0.56 -20.72 -2.64
CA GLN A 192 -0.99 -19.31 -2.76
C GLN A 192 -1.04 -18.66 -1.37
N LEU A 193 -0.16 -17.72 -1.11
CA LEU A 193 -0.23 -16.82 0.04
C LEU A 193 -0.98 -15.57 -0.38
N GLN A 194 -2.04 -15.22 0.34
CA GLN A 194 -2.84 -14.02 0.10
C GLN A 194 -2.71 -13.05 1.26
N VAL A 195 -2.51 -11.79 0.92
CA VAL A 195 -2.58 -10.66 1.85
C VAL A 195 -3.57 -9.65 1.30
N LYS A 196 -4.51 -9.22 2.13
CA LYS A 196 -5.49 -8.20 1.77
C LYS A 196 -5.73 -7.28 2.95
N THR A 197 -5.59 -5.98 2.74
CA THR A 197 -5.85 -4.96 3.77
C THR A 197 -6.66 -3.81 3.20
N SER A 198 -7.54 -3.25 4.03
CA SER A 198 -8.30 -2.05 3.74
C SER A 198 -8.27 -1.14 4.97
N LEU A 199 -7.61 0.00 4.86
CA LEU A 199 -7.54 1.04 5.89
C LEU A 199 -8.39 2.22 5.46
N ARG A 200 -9.38 2.57 6.28
CA ARG A 200 -10.32 3.65 6.05
C ARG A 200 -10.06 4.80 7.03
N LEU A 201 -9.48 5.88 6.55
CA LEU A 201 -9.24 7.11 7.31
C LEU A 201 -10.40 8.06 7.06
N LYS A 202 -11.29 8.21 8.06
CA LYS A 202 -12.61 8.81 7.89
C LYS A 202 -12.61 10.35 7.87
N LYS A 203 -11.53 10.96 8.35
CA LYS A 203 -11.47 12.42 8.57
C LYS A 203 -10.19 12.99 7.95
N ARG A 204 -10.22 14.28 7.69
CA ARG A 204 -9.03 15.10 7.39
C ARG A 204 -8.52 15.78 8.65
N VAL A 205 -9.44 16.26 9.50
CA VAL A 205 -9.15 16.88 10.79
C VAL A 205 -9.73 15.97 11.87
N TYR A 206 -8.89 15.56 12.78
CA TYR A 206 -9.18 14.61 13.85
C TYR A 206 -9.18 15.33 15.17
N GLU A 207 -10.17 15.05 16.03
CA GLU A 207 -10.17 15.45 17.43
C GLU A 207 -9.25 14.51 18.24
N ALA A 208 -8.87 14.94 19.45
CA ALA A 208 -8.08 14.09 20.35
C ALA A 208 -8.78 12.76 20.67
N SER A 209 -10.12 12.75 20.73
CA SER A 209 -10.96 11.57 20.94
C SER A 209 -10.94 10.57 19.79
N ASP A 210 -10.56 10.97 18.59
CA ASP A 210 -10.43 10.08 17.42
C ASP A 210 -9.12 9.28 17.43
N TRP A 211 -8.17 9.69 18.29
CA TRP A 211 -6.80 9.19 18.26
C TRP A 211 -6.69 7.68 18.44
N GLU A 212 -7.44 7.13 19.39
CA GLU A 212 -7.38 5.70 19.68
C GLU A 212 -7.77 4.86 18.46
N SER A 213 -8.88 5.17 17.81
CA SER A 213 -9.33 4.45 16.61
C SER A 213 -8.36 4.62 15.44
N PHE A 214 -7.84 5.84 15.23
CA PHE A 214 -6.84 6.11 14.19
C PHE A 214 -5.55 5.31 14.44
N ARG A 215 -4.99 5.42 15.65
CA ARG A 215 -3.75 4.74 16.05
C ARG A 215 -3.88 3.23 15.92
N ASN A 216 -4.95 2.65 16.43
CA ASN A 216 -5.17 1.21 16.40
C ASN A 216 -5.31 0.70 14.97
N ALA A 217 -6.09 1.36 14.11
CA ALA A 217 -6.26 0.98 12.73
C ALA A 217 -4.93 1.05 11.94
N VAL A 218 -4.17 2.15 12.10
CA VAL A 218 -2.88 2.33 11.41
C VAL A 218 -1.83 1.33 11.91
N ASN A 219 -1.75 1.07 13.22
CA ASN A 219 -0.78 0.11 13.76
C ASN A 219 -1.12 -1.33 13.38
N THR A 220 -2.41 -1.69 13.34
CA THR A 220 -2.83 -3.01 12.87
C THR A 220 -2.49 -3.18 11.38
N ALA A 221 -2.74 -2.16 10.56
CA ALA A 221 -2.33 -2.17 9.15
C ALA A 221 -0.81 -2.37 8.98
N LYS A 222 0.01 -1.66 9.76
CA LYS A 222 1.47 -1.83 9.76
C LYS A 222 1.90 -3.25 10.11
N GLY A 223 1.19 -3.90 11.05
CA GLY A 223 1.48 -5.28 11.46
C GLY A 223 1.30 -6.33 10.35
N TYR A 224 0.54 -6.03 9.30
CA TYR A 224 0.46 -6.88 8.09
C TYR A 224 1.69 -6.76 7.20
N GLY A 225 2.45 -5.67 7.30
CA GLY A 225 3.69 -5.43 6.55
C GLY A 225 4.96 -5.95 7.24
N GLU A 226 4.84 -6.70 8.33
CA GLU A 226 5.99 -7.30 9.01
C GLU A 226 6.58 -8.47 8.21
N TYR A 227 7.79 -8.88 8.59
CA TYR A 227 8.45 -10.02 7.97
C TYR A 227 7.67 -11.31 8.16
N ILE A 228 7.56 -12.08 7.10
CA ILE A 228 6.99 -13.42 7.10
C ILE A 228 8.07 -14.46 6.77
N VAL A 229 7.89 -15.66 7.29
CA VAL A 229 8.79 -16.79 7.09
C VAL A 229 8.03 -17.87 6.35
N VAL A 230 8.62 -18.40 5.29
CA VAL A 230 8.15 -19.61 4.60
C VAL A 230 9.25 -20.67 4.65
N LYS A 231 8.85 -21.93 4.81
CA LYS A 231 9.77 -23.05 4.93
C LYS A 231 9.27 -24.25 4.11
N LYS A 232 10.21 -25.02 3.57
CA LYS A 232 9.94 -26.26 2.83
C LYS A 232 9.61 -27.42 3.76
#